data_49f67f0fb561247bf9bc4ffae852295d
#
_entry.id   49f67f0fb561247bf9bc4ffae852295d
#
_cell.length_a   1.000
_cell.length_b   1.000
_cell.length_c   1.000
_cell.angle_alpha   90.00
_cell.angle_beta   90.00
_cell.angle_gamma   90.00
#
_symmetry.space_group_name_H-M   'P 1'
#
loop_
_entity.id
_entity.type
_entity.pdbx_description
1 polymer ?
#
loop_
_entity_poly.entity_id
_entity_poly.type
_entity_poly.pdbx_seq_one_letter_code
_entity_poly.pdbx_strand_id
1 'polypeptide(L)'
;MTKRAVIYARVSTDEQTKGYSLPTQLEACRKYAAERGYEISAEFRDDHTGASLDRPGLNQLREFVAAASIEVMVVYDVDRLARKSVYQMLIEEEMNRQGVTVEYVNGQYADTDEGRLQKQSRRALRNMKRPRF
;
A
#
# COMPACT_ATOMS: atom_id res chain seq x y z
N MET A 1 6.78 -10.78 18.98
CA MET A 1 7.79 -10.74 17.92
C MET A 1 7.58 -9.54 17.01
N THR A 2 8.67 -8.91 16.62
CA THR A 2 8.59 -7.71 15.76
C THR A 2 8.29 -8.14 14.33
N LYS A 3 7.29 -7.51 13.74
CA LYS A 3 6.96 -7.76 12.33
C LYS A 3 7.92 -6.99 11.43
N ARG A 4 8.33 -7.62 10.35
CA ARG A 4 9.19 -6.99 9.35
C ARG A 4 8.34 -6.37 8.26
N ALA A 5 8.65 -5.12 7.92
CA ALA A 5 7.85 -4.34 7.01
C ALA A 5 8.68 -3.78 5.86
N VAL A 6 8.04 -3.57 4.73
CA VAL A 6 8.57 -2.78 3.62
C VAL A 6 7.67 -1.57 3.43
N ILE A 7 8.24 -0.50 2.90
CA ILE A 7 7.51 0.73 2.61
C ILE A 7 7.48 0.95 1.11
N TYR A 8 6.33 1.36 0.60
CA TYR A 8 6.18 1.73 -0.80
C TYR A 8 5.61 3.15 -0.91
N ALA A 9 6.25 4.00 -1.70
CA ALA A 9 5.80 5.36 -1.95
C ALA A 9 5.78 5.61 -3.46
N ARG A 10 4.79 6.39 -3.91
CA ARG A 10 4.65 6.70 -5.33
C ARG A 10 4.10 8.11 -5.51
N VAL A 11 4.67 8.84 -6.46
CA VAL A 11 4.13 10.14 -6.89
C VAL A 11 4.15 10.22 -8.41
N SER A 12 3.26 11.04 -8.96
CA SER A 12 3.39 11.52 -10.34
C SER A 12 4.05 12.89 -10.29
N THR A 13 4.49 13.39 -11.44
CA THR A 13 5.14 14.70 -11.52
C THR A 13 4.28 15.80 -10.93
N ASP A 14 2.98 15.78 -11.19
CA ASP A 14 2.05 16.79 -10.71
C ASP A 14 1.86 16.73 -9.19
N GLU A 15 1.94 15.56 -8.61
CA GLU A 15 1.66 15.35 -7.20
C GLU A 15 2.79 15.86 -6.29
N GLN A 16 4.00 15.94 -6.81
CA GLN A 16 5.13 16.43 -6.02
C GLN A 16 4.94 17.88 -5.54
N THR A 17 4.17 18.67 -6.28
CA THR A 17 3.92 20.06 -5.93
C THR A 17 2.75 20.24 -4.98
N LYS A 18 2.04 19.16 -4.62
CA LYS A 18 0.83 19.22 -3.81
C LYS A 18 0.98 18.63 -2.41
N GLY A 19 2.19 18.55 -1.90
CA GLY A 19 2.42 18.03 -0.55
C GLY A 19 2.41 16.52 -0.44
N TYR A 20 2.40 15.81 -1.56
CA TYR A 20 2.44 14.35 -1.59
C TYR A 20 3.80 13.84 -2.04
N SER A 21 4.86 14.59 -1.77
CA SER A 21 6.21 14.24 -2.20
C SER A 21 6.64 12.90 -1.62
N LEU A 22 7.62 12.28 -2.29
CA LEU A 22 8.18 11.02 -1.80
C LEU A 22 8.73 11.13 -0.38
N PRO A 23 9.51 12.17 -0.02
CA PRO A 23 9.97 12.31 1.35
C PRO A 23 8.84 12.38 2.37
N THR A 24 7.77 13.09 2.06
CA THR A 24 6.62 13.21 2.95
C THR A 24 5.97 11.85 3.19
N GLN A 25 5.76 11.08 2.13
CA GLN A 25 5.17 9.75 2.22
C GLN A 25 6.06 8.80 3.01
N LEU A 26 7.36 8.80 2.72
CA LEU A 26 8.30 7.93 3.40
C LEU A 26 8.37 8.23 4.88
N GLU A 27 8.41 9.52 5.25
CA GLU A 27 8.44 9.92 6.65
C GLU A 27 7.19 9.46 7.39
N ALA A 28 6.02 9.65 6.78
CA ALA A 28 4.76 9.22 7.37
C ALA A 28 4.71 7.70 7.56
N CYS A 29 5.18 6.97 6.56
CA CYS A 29 5.23 5.51 6.65
C CYS A 29 6.20 5.01 7.71
N ARG A 30 7.37 5.68 7.83
CA ARG A 30 8.35 5.34 8.87
C ARG A 30 7.79 5.57 10.26
N LYS A 31 7.08 6.69 10.44
CA LYS A 31 6.45 7.00 11.72
C LYS A 31 5.38 5.96 12.05
N TYR A 32 4.56 5.63 11.07
CA TYR A 32 3.53 4.60 11.25
C TYR A 32 4.14 3.27 11.68
N ALA A 33 5.19 2.84 11.00
CA ALA A 33 5.87 1.59 11.32
C ALA A 33 6.49 1.63 12.74
N ALA A 34 7.10 2.76 13.10
CA ALA A 34 7.71 2.92 14.41
C ALA A 34 6.66 2.84 15.53
N GLU A 35 5.51 3.48 15.33
CA GLU A 35 4.44 3.46 16.32
C GLU A 35 3.87 2.05 16.55
N ARG A 36 3.94 1.20 15.54
CA ARG A 36 3.47 -0.18 15.64
C ARG A 36 4.57 -1.17 16.01
N GLY A 37 5.81 -0.71 16.14
CA GLY A 37 6.93 -1.57 16.47
C GLY A 37 7.40 -2.44 15.32
N TYR A 38 7.13 -2.04 14.08
CA TYR A 38 7.59 -2.78 12.91
C TYR A 38 9.06 -2.48 12.64
N GLU A 39 9.78 -3.48 12.16
CA GLU A 39 11.15 -3.33 11.66
C GLU A 39 11.09 -3.10 10.15
N ILE A 40 11.60 -1.94 9.71
CA ILE A 40 11.63 -1.63 8.28
C ILE A 40 12.81 -2.30 7.63
N SER A 41 12.55 -3.24 6.72
CA SER A 41 13.58 -3.99 6.02
C SER A 41 14.05 -3.30 4.76
N ALA A 42 13.16 -2.59 4.07
CA ALA A 42 13.49 -1.88 2.83
C ALA A 42 12.41 -0.88 2.49
N GLU A 43 12.79 0.11 1.66
CA GLU A 43 11.88 1.13 1.15
C GLU A 43 11.97 1.15 -0.37
N PHE A 44 10.83 1.25 -1.03
CA PHE A 44 10.74 1.27 -2.49
C PHE A 44 9.91 2.46 -2.93
N ARG A 45 10.24 3.01 -4.10
CA ARG A 45 9.56 4.21 -4.58
C ARG A 45 9.46 4.21 -6.10
N ASP A 46 8.41 4.86 -6.58
CA ASP A 46 8.19 5.11 -8.00
C ASP A 46 7.71 6.53 -8.21
N ASP A 47 8.08 7.11 -9.35
CA ASP A 47 7.59 8.42 -9.76
C ASP A 47 6.71 8.32 -11.01
N HIS A 48 5.99 7.23 -11.14
CA HIS A 48 5.12 6.94 -12.28
C HIS A 48 3.65 7.00 -11.89
N THR A 49 2.80 7.19 -12.90
CA THR A 49 1.36 7.15 -12.70
C THR A 49 0.91 5.81 -12.13
N GLY A 50 -0.14 5.81 -11.32
CA GLY A 50 -0.73 4.60 -10.78
C GLY A 50 -1.61 3.85 -11.76
N ALA A 51 -1.58 4.21 -13.04
CA ALA A 51 -2.42 3.59 -14.07
C ALA A 51 -1.88 2.24 -14.57
N SER A 52 -0.66 1.88 -14.18
CA SER A 52 -0.03 0.63 -14.60
C SER A 52 0.58 -0.08 -13.40
N LEU A 53 0.66 -1.42 -13.49
CA LEU A 53 1.37 -2.24 -12.52
C LEU A 53 2.86 -2.38 -12.87
N ASP A 54 3.23 -1.98 -14.08
CA ASP A 54 4.62 -2.08 -14.52
C ASP A 54 5.42 -0.88 -14.03
N ARG A 55 5.82 -0.95 -12.76
CA ARG A 55 6.56 0.11 -12.08
C ARG A 55 7.82 -0.48 -11.47
N PRO A 56 9.02 0.09 -11.77
CA PRO A 56 10.29 -0.51 -11.31
C PRO A 56 10.38 -0.68 -9.79
N GLY A 57 9.97 0.33 -9.03
CA GLY A 57 10.03 0.24 -7.56
C GLY A 57 9.09 -0.82 -7.02
N LEU A 58 7.87 -0.89 -7.54
CA LEU A 58 6.92 -1.91 -7.13
C LEU A 58 7.41 -3.30 -7.52
N ASN A 59 7.99 -3.44 -8.71
CA ASN A 59 8.54 -4.72 -9.15
C ASN A 59 9.69 -5.18 -8.26
N GLN A 60 10.56 -4.26 -7.85
CA GLN A 60 11.63 -4.57 -6.91
C GLN A 60 11.08 -5.01 -5.55
N LEU A 61 10.03 -4.34 -5.08
CA LEU A 61 9.37 -4.71 -3.84
C LEU A 61 8.81 -6.12 -3.93
N ARG A 62 8.15 -6.45 -5.03
CA ARG A 62 7.57 -7.77 -5.23
C ARG A 62 8.63 -8.85 -5.20
N GLU A 63 9.77 -8.62 -5.84
CA GLU A 63 10.89 -9.56 -5.81
C GLU A 63 11.48 -9.69 -4.40
N PHE A 64 11.64 -8.58 -3.70
CA PHE A 64 12.16 -8.58 -2.35
C PHE A 64 11.28 -9.37 -1.40
N VAL A 65 9.98 -9.15 -1.48
CA VAL A 65 9.00 -9.83 -0.63
C VAL A 65 9.01 -11.34 -0.90
N ALA A 66 9.19 -11.73 -2.15
CA ALA A 66 9.25 -13.14 -2.51
C ALA A 66 10.50 -13.84 -1.95
N ALA A 67 11.59 -13.09 -1.76
CA ALA A 67 12.86 -13.64 -1.32
C ALA A 67 13.10 -13.47 0.19
N ALA A 68 12.37 -12.60 0.86
CA ALA A 68 12.57 -12.28 2.27
C ALA A 68 11.31 -12.58 3.07
N SER A 69 11.47 -12.70 4.38
CA SER A 69 10.33 -12.93 5.27
C SER A 69 9.75 -11.58 5.69
N ILE A 70 8.80 -11.07 4.92
CA ILE A 70 8.13 -9.80 5.15
C ILE A 70 6.68 -10.05 5.54
N GLU A 71 6.18 -9.31 6.51
CA GLU A 71 4.83 -9.48 7.03
C GLU A 71 3.91 -8.31 6.71
N VAL A 72 4.46 -7.12 6.50
CA VAL A 72 3.65 -5.91 6.29
C VAL A 72 4.23 -5.07 5.15
N MET A 73 3.36 -4.52 4.32
CA MET A 73 3.70 -3.51 3.32
C MET A 73 2.97 -2.23 3.70
N VAL A 74 3.71 -1.17 4.03
CA VAL A 74 3.14 0.10 4.45
C VAL A 74 3.11 1.08 3.29
N VAL A 75 1.93 1.65 3.03
CA VAL A 75 1.71 2.62 1.95
C VAL A 75 1.01 3.84 2.56
N TYR A 76 1.29 5.02 2.03
CA TYR A 76 0.73 6.25 2.57
C TYR A 76 -0.80 6.25 2.50
N ASP A 77 -1.36 5.99 1.31
CA ASP A 77 -2.80 5.78 1.14
C ASP A 77 -3.05 4.91 -0.10
N VAL A 78 -4.30 4.56 -0.32
CA VAL A 78 -4.71 3.66 -1.40
C VAL A 78 -4.28 4.19 -2.77
N ASP A 79 -4.39 5.51 -2.99
CA ASP A 79 -4.05 6.11 -4.28
C ASP A 79 -2.56 6.02 -4.57
N ARG A 80 -1.72 5.93 -3.53
CA ARG A 80 -0.28 5.74 -3.72
C ARG A 80 0.06 4.32 -4.15
N LEU A 81 -0.78 3.36 -3.78
CA LEU A 81 -0.59 1.99 -4.25
C LEU A 81 -1.05 1.85 -5.69
N ALA A 82 -2.27 2.23 -5.99
CA ALA A 82 -2.81 2.19 -7.34
C ALA A 82 -4.06 3.06 -7.44
N ARG A 83 -4.22 3.77 -8.55
CA ARG A 83 -5.41 4.58 -8.78
C ARG A 83 -6.61 3.72 -9.17
N LYS A 84 -6.37 2.62 -9.87
CA LYS A 84 -7.44 1.71 -10.26
C LYS A 84 -7.64 0.67 -9.18
N SER A 85 -8.88 0.49 -8.75
CA SER A 85 -9.21 -0.47 -7.70
C SER A 85 -8.85 -1.90 -8.07
N VAL A 86 -8.90 -2.26 -9.36
CA VAL A 86 -8.53 -3.59 -9.80
C VAL A 86 -7.04 -3.85 -9.56
N TYR A 87 -6.19 -2.86 -9.81
CA TYR A 87 -4.76 -3.01 -9.55
C TYR A 87 -4.46 -3.07 -8.06
N GLN A 88 -5.18 -2.27 -7.26
CA GLN A 88 -5.07 -2.34 -5.81
C GLN A 88 -5.39 -3.75 -5.31
N MET A 89 -6.48 -4.31 -5.78
CA MET A 89 -6.91 -5.65 -5.37
C MET A 89 -5.90 -6.71 -5.77
N LEU A 90 -5.34 -6.60 -6.99
CA LEU A 90 -4.34 -7.56 -7.47
C LEU A 90 -3.07 -7.51 -6.64
N ILE A 91 -2.60 -6.31 -6.30
CA ILE A 91 -1.41 -6.15 -5.48
C ILE A 91 -1.65 -6.69 -4.08
N GLU A 92 -2.78 -6.35 -3.47
CA GLU A 92 -3.10 -6.83 -2.12
C GLU A 92 -3.22 -8.34 -2.10
N GLU A 93 -3.84 -8.93 -3.10
CA GLU A 93 -3.97 -10.38 -3.17
C GLU A 93 -2.62 -11.05 -3.33
N GLU A 94 -1.76 -10.52 -4.20
CA GLU A 94 -0.41 -11.06 -4.38
C GLU A 94 0.37 -11.01 -3.07
N MET A 95 0.29 -9.88 -2.35
CA MET A 95 0.97 -9.74 -1.07
C MET A 95 0.42 -10.73 -0.05
N ASN A 96 -0.90 -10.86 0.04
CA ASN A 96 -1.53 -11.78 0.98
C ASN A 96 -1.11 -13.22 0.73
N ARG A 97 -0.93 -13.61 -0.52
CA ARG A 97 -0.47 -14.96 -0.86
C ARG A 97 0.93 -15.24 -0.33
N GLN A 98 1.72 -14.20 -0.13
CA GLN A 98 3.07 -14.31 0.39
C GLN A 98 3.14 -14.03 1.89
N GLY A 99 2.00 -13.95 2.54
CA GLY A 99 1.93 -13.69 3.97
C GLY A 99 2.13 -12.23 4.35
N VAL A 100 1.98 -11.31 3.39
CA VAL A 100 2.16 -9.88 3.61
C VAL A 100 0.81 -9.18 3.64
N THR A 101 0.58 -8.37 4.68
CA THR A 101 -0.61 -7.54 4.79
C THR A 101 -0.28 -6.13 4.36
N VAL A 102 -1.10 -5.54 3.49
CA VAL A 102 -0.93 -4.15 3.06
C VAL A 102 -1.65 -3.24 4.04
N GLU A 103 -0.94 -2.25 4.60
CA GLU A 103 -1.50 -1.30 5.55
C GLU A 103 -1.29 0.13 5.02
N TYR A 104 -2.27 0.99 5.27
CA TYR A 104 -2.27 2.36 4.78
C TYR A 104 -2.21 3.35 5.95
N VAL A 105 -1.34 4.35 5.83
CA VAL A 105 -1.20 5.37 6.87
C VAL A 105 -2.45 6.27 6.92
N ASN A 106 -2.83 6.80 5.76
CA ASN A 106 -4.03 7.62 5.63
C ASN A 106 -5.18 6.79 5.12
N GLY A 107 -6.39 7.09 5.58
CA GLY A 107 -7.54 6.28 5.23
C GLY A 107 -7.45 4.91 5.85
N GLN A 108 -6.62 4.78 6.86
CA GLN A 108 -6.38 3.55 7.57
C GLN A 108 -7.66 3.09 8.26
N TYR A 109 -7.92 1.81 8.17
CA TYR A 109 -9.01 1.19 8.90
C TYR A 109 -8.45 0.51 10.13
N ALA A 110 -9.09 0.73 11.27
CA ALA A 110 -8.67 0.08 12.50
C ALA A 110 -8.66 -1.44 12.32
N ASP A 111 -7.74 -2.12 12.99
CA ASP A 111 -7.66 -3.58 12.93
C ASP A 111 -8.73 -4.16 13.87
N THR A 112 -9.96 -3.79 13.62
CA THR A 112 -11.16 -4.20 14.34
C THR A 112 -12.19 -4.66 13.32
N ASP A 113 -13.24 -5.32 13.79
CA ASP A 113 -14.31 -5.76 12.91
C ASP A 113 -14.98 -4.57 12.24
N GLU A 114 -15.14 -3.47 12.96
CA GLU A 114 -15.73 -2.25 12.41
C GLU A 114 -14.87 -1.67 11.29
N GLY A 115 -13.55 -1.60 11.51
CA GLY A 115 -12.63 -1.10 10.48
C GLY A 115 -12.65 -1.96 9.23
N ARG A 116 -12.68 -3.28 9.40
CA ARG A 116 -12.77 -4.20 8.26
C ARG A 116 -14.06 -4.01 7.50
N LEU A 117 -15.16 -3.80 8.22
CA LEU A 117 -16.45 -3.58 7.60
C LEU A 117 -16.47 -2.30 6.78
N GLN A 118 -15.87 -1.22 7.31
CA GLN A 118 -15.75 0.03 6.57
C GLN A 118 -14.96 -0.15 5.28
N LYS A 119 -13.86 -0.87 5.33
CA LYS A 119 -13.05 -1.15 4.16
C LYS A 119 -13.83 -1.93 3.12
N GLN A 120 -14.56 -2.96 3.53
CA GLN A 120 -15.38 -3.75 2.64
C GLN A 120 -16.51 -2.92 2.04
N SER A 121 -17.13 -2.06 2.82
CA SER A 121 -18.19 -1.18 2.34
C SER A 121 -17.69 -0.23 1.25
N ARG A 122 -16.51 0.34 1.43
CA ARG A 122 -15.91 1.20 0.41
C ARG A 122 -15.63 0.45 -0.88
N ARG A 123 -15.11 -0.77 -0.78
CA ARG A 123 -14.87 -1.59 -1.97
C ARG A 123 -16.17 -1.95 -2.66
N ALA A 124 -17.19 -2.28 -1.89
CA ALA A 124 -18.51 -2.58 -2.44
C ALA A 124 -19.07 -1.37 -3.19
N LEU A 125 -18.95 -0.17 -2.62
CA LEU A 125 -19.42 1.05 -3.27
C LEU A 125 -18.69 1.32 -4.58
N ARG A 126 -17.37 1.10 -4.61
CA ARG A 126 -16.60 1.27 -5.85
C ARG A 126 -17.04 0.30 -6.93
N ASN A 127 -17.47 -0.89 -6.54
CA ASN A 127 -17.85 -1.95 -7.46
C ASN A 127 -19.32 -1.96 -7.80
N MET A 128 -20.12 -1.13 -7.16
CA MET A 128 -21.57 -1.09 -7.40
C MET A 128 -21.95 -0.68 -8.80
N LYS A 129 -21.07 -0.02 -9.53
CA LYS A 129 -21.32 0.34 -10.93
C LYS A 129 -21.24 -0.87 -11.85
N ARG A 130 -20.78 -1.98 -11.35
CA ARG A 130 -20.70 -3.23 -12.10
C ARG A 130 -21.70 -4.20 -11.50
N PRO A 131 -22.75 -4.56 -12.23
CA PRO A 131 -23.64 -5.61 -11.77
C PRO A 131 -22.81 -6.88 -11.55
N ARG A 132 -22.98 -7.48 -10.41
CA ARG A 132 -22.24 -8.70 -10.08
C ARG A 132 -22.86 -9.93 -10.68
N PHE A 133 -24.02 -9.74 -11.17
CA PHE A 133 -24.87 -10.86 -11.53
C PHE A 133 -25.35 -10.71 -12.94
#